data_f798d9d5638ecc45c5f1c898ad6c7d06
#
_entry.id   f798d9d5638ecc45c5f1c898ad6c7d06
#
_cell.length_a   1.000
_cell.length_b   1.000
_cell.length_c   1.000
_cell.angle_alpha   90.00
_cell.angle_beta   90.00
_cell.angle_gamma   90.00
#
_symmetry.space_group_name_H-M   'P 1'
#
loop_
_entity.id
_entity.type
_entity.pdbx_description
1 polymer ?
#
loop_
_entity_poly.entity_id
_entity_poly.type
_entity_poly.pdbx_seq_one_letter_code
_entity_poly.pdbx_strand_id
1 'polypeptide(L)'
;MRSEPARIKAGQLNKKIIDSIQSLDPKAKVISMGDFNDDPKDKSIKMTLNTSAKKNKLNEGQIFNPFEILHRKGYGTLKYRGNWNMLDQLLMTESLVNDTSLSFIKAGIYNEKYLITPDGNYEGYRRK
;
A
#
# COMPACT_ATOMS: atom_id res chain seq x y z
N MET A 1 -10.59 6.63 15.75
CA MET A 1 -9.80 5.65 16.54
C MET A 1 -8.64 6.36 17.23
N ARG A 2 -8.29 5.97 18.44
CA ARG A 2 -7.18 6.62 19.20
C ARG A 2 -5.82 6.64 18.48
N SER A 3 -5.55 5.68 17.59
CA SER A 3 -4.27 5.55 16.87
C SER A 3 -4.21 6.26 15.50
N GLU A 4 -5.31 6.77 14.97
CA GLU A 4 -5.34 7.46 13.66
C GLU A 4 -4.39 8.67 13.61
N PRO A 5 -4.34 9.58 14.61
CA PRO A 5 -3.40 10.70 14.58
C PRO A 5 -1.94 10.28 14.52
N ALA A 6 -1.58 9.17 15.18
CA ALA A 6 -0.21 8.64 15.14
C ALA A 6 0.13 8.09 13.74
N ARG A 7 -0.82 7.40 13.09
CA ARG A 7 -0.62 6.90 11.73
C ARG A 7 -0.53 8.03 10.70
N ILE A 8 -1.30 9.10 10.87
CA ILE A 8 -1.19 10.31 10.05
C ILE A 8 0.21 10.94 10.20
N LYS A 9 0.73 11.05 11.42
CA LYS A 9 2.10 11.56 11.65
C LYS A 9 3.17 10.66 11.01
N ALA A 10 3.02 9.35 11.11
CA ALA A 10 3.90 8.40 10.44
C ALA A 10 3.84 8.56 8.91
N GLY A 11 2.64 8.73 8.35
CA GLY A 11 2.44 9.02 6.92
C GLY A 11 3.10 10.34 6.50
N GLN A 12 2.99 11.40 7.32
CA GLN A 12 3.65 12.68 7.07
C GLN A 12 5.18 12.54 7.04
N LEU A 13 5.76 11.78 7.98
CA LEU A 13 7.20 11.52 8.00
C LEU A 13 7.63 10.73 6.76
N ASN A 14 6.90 9.69 6.41
CA ASN A 14 7.16 8.88 5.23
C ASN A 14 7.11 9.74 3.95
N LYS A 15 6.07 10.56 3.79
CA LYS A 15 5.94 11.50 2.67
C LYS A 15 7.12 12.48 2.61
N LYS A 16 7.50 13.05 3.75
CA LYS A 16 8.66 13.95 3.85
C LYS A 16 9.96 13.29 3.39
N ILE A 17 10.19 12.04 3.77
CA ILE A 17 11.38 11.28 3.34
C ILE A 17 11.37 11.08 1.82
N ILE A 18 10.25 10.63 1.26
CA ILE A 18 10.12 10.43 -0.19
C ILE A 18 10.33 11.75 -0.94
N ASP A 19 9.69 12.83 -0.51
CA ASP A 19 9.81 14.14 -1.13
C ASP A 19 11.26 14.67 -1.05
N SER A 20 11.96 14.42 0.05
CA SER A 20 13.38 14.78 0.20
C SER A 20 14.27 14.06 -0.81
N ILE A 21 14.03 12.77 -1.02
CA ILE A 21 14.78 11.99 -2.00
C ILE A 21 14.50 12.51 -3.41
N GLN A 22 13.23 12.73 -3.75
CA GLN A 22 12.81 13.22 -5.07
C GLN A 22 13.23 14.68 -5.33
N SER A 23 13.45 15.48 -4.29
CA SER A 23 14.01 16.84 -4.44
C SER A 23 15.46 16.82 -4.90
N LEU A 24 16.22 15.79 -4.51
CA LEU A 24 17.61 15.58 -4.94
C LEU A 24 17.69 14.91 -6.31
N ASP A 25 16.80 13.95 -6.55
CA ASP A 25 16.67 13.24 -7.82
C ASP A 25 15.18 13.00 -8.14
N PRO A 26 14.58 13.83 -9.03
CA PRO A 26 13.17 13.66 -9.42
C PRO A 26 12.83 12.30 -10.06
N LYS A 27 13.84 11.58 -10.56
CA LYS A 27 13.69 10.25 -11.16
C LYS A 27 14.04 9.13 -10.18
N ALA A 28 14.26 9.43 -8.92
CA ALA A 28 14.54 8.42 -7.91
C ALA A 28 13.43 7.38 -7.83
N LYS A 29 13.83 6.12 -7.87
CA LYS A 29 12.93 4.96 -7.73
C LYS A 29 12.83 4.58 -6.27
N VAL A 30 11.77 5.04 -5.62
CA VAL A 30 11.54 4.80 -4.19
C VAL A 30 10.34 3.86 -4.01
N ILE A 31 10.51 2.85 -3.18
CA ILE A 31 9.44 1.97 -2.70
C ILE A 31 9.32 2.15 -1.19
N SER A 32 8.13 2.54 -0.74
CA SER A 32 7.75 2.52 0.67
C SER A 32 6.85 1.31 0.91
N MET A 33 7.27 0.40 1.79
CA MET A 33 6.55 -0.85 2.00
C MET A 33 6.50 -1.26 3.46
N GLY A 34 5.48 -1.99 3.84
CA GLY A 34 5.30 -2.56 5.17
C GLY A 34 3.85 -2.63 5.61
N ASP A 35 3.67 -2.90 6.91
CA ASP A 35 2.38 -2.83 7.58
C ASP A 35 2.08 -1.37 7.96
N PHE A 36 1.15 -0.75 7.25
CA PHE A 36 0.74 0.63 7.50
C PHE A 36 -0.35 0.76 8.57
N ASN A 37 -0.89 -0.35 9.07
CA ASN A 37 -2.03 -0.39 9.99
C ASN A 37 -3.26 0.40 9.52
N ASP A 38 -3.34 0.69 8.23
CA ASP A 38 -4.44 1.38 7.55
C ASP A 38 -4.67 0.80 6.16
N ASP A 39 -5.92 0.84 5.72
CA ASP A 39 -6.30 0.46 4.37
C ASP A 39 -5.87 1.54 3.35
N PRO A 40 -5.73 1.20 2.05
CA PRO A 40 -5.30 2.16 1.02
C PRO A 40 -6.16 3.43 0.90
N LYS A 41 -7.41 3.38 1.33
CA LYS A 41 -8.36 4.51 1.31
C LYS A 41 -8.30 5.39 2.55
N ASP A 42 -7.64 4.94 3.62
CA ASP A 42 -7.58 5.67 4.88
C ASP A 42 -6.71 6.94 4.76
N LYS A 43 -6.96 7.91 5.64
CA LYS A 43 -6.37 9.26 5.53
C LYS A 43 -4.85 9.28 5.53
N SER A 44 -4.22 8.41 6.34
CA SER A 44 -2.76 8.32 6.42
C SER A 44 -2.13 7.91 5.09
N ILE A 45 -2.83 7.08 4.31
CA ILE A 45 -2.38 6.59 3.00
C ILE A 45 -2.89 7.50 1.89
N LYS A 46 -4.23 7.61 1.75
CA LYS A 46 -4.83 8.27 0.60
C LYS A 46 -4.53 9.75 0.52
N MET A 47 -4.65 10.46 1.66
CA MET A 47 -4.50 11.91 1.72
C MET A 47 -3.09 12.32 2.12
N THR A 48 -2.54 11.73 3.18
CA THR A 48 -1.26 12.15 3.76
C THR A 48 -0.09 11.75 2.87
N LEU A 49 -0.06 10.50 2.40
CA LEU A 49 0.94 10.03 1.41
C LEU A 49 0.59 10.45 -0.02
N ASN A 50 -0.60 11.00 -0.25
CA ASN A 50 -1.07 11.45 -1.56
C ASN A 50 -1.00 10.34 -2.62
N THR A 51 -1.65 9.20 -2.32
CA THR A 51 -1.58 8.03 -3.20
C THR A 51 -2.63 8.05 -4.30
N SER A 52 -2.28 7.43 -5.42
CA SER A 52 -3.19 7.17 -6.55
C SER A 52 -3.18 5.69 -6.93
N ALA A 53 -4.35 5.16 -7.24
CA ALA A 53 -4.52 3.82 -7.81
C ALA A 53 -4.31 3.78 -9.33
N LYS A 54 -4.19 4.95 -9.97
CA LYS A 54 -4.14 5.08 -11.44
C LYS A 54 -2.68 5.16 -11.89
N LYS A 55 -2.20 4.08 -12.48
CA LYS A 55 -0.84 3.98 -13.03
C LYS A 55 -0.53 5.08 -14.05
N ASN A 56 -1.46 5.40 -14.95
CA ASN A 56 -1.22 6.25 -16.11
C ASN A 56 -1.58 7.73 -15.89
N LYS A 57 -1.97 8.11 -14.67
CA LYS A 57 -2.40 9.48 -14.35
C LYS A 57 -1.91 9.86 -12.95
N LEU A 58 -0.60 9.83 -12.76
CA LEU A 58 0.01 10.36 -11.55
C LEU A 58 0.26 11.85 -11.73
N ASN A 59 -0.28 12.66 -10.81
CA ASN A 59 0.05 14.07 -10.72
C ASN A 59 1.39 14.23 -10.00
N GLU A 60 1.99 15.41 -10.13
CA GLU A 60 3.24 15.72 -9.42
C GLU A 60 3.11 15.45 -7.92
N GLY A 61 4.10 14.75 -7.37
CA GLY A 61 4.14 14.38 -5.96
C GLY A 61 3.21 13.23 -5.55
N GLN A 62 2.42 12.67 -6.46
CA GLN A 62 1.63 11.49 -6.17
C GLN A 62 2.48 10.22 -6.16
N ILE A 63 2.07 9.30 -5.28
CA ILE A 63 2.68 7.98 -5.11
C ILE A 63 1.70 6.93 -5.64
N PHE A 64 2.17 6.00 -6.46
CA PHE A 64 1.34 4.93 -6.98
C PHE A 64 1.11 3.85 -5.91
N ASN A 65 -0.17 3.50 -5.69
CA ASN A 65 -0.56 2.41 -4.79
C ASN A 65 -1.38 1.36 -5.55
N PRO A 66 -0.74 0.28 -6.04
CA PRO A 66 -1.45 -0.80 -6.73
C PRO A 66 -2.38 -1.60 -5.83
N PHE A 67 -2.17 -1.56 -4.51
CA PHE A 67 -2.97 -2.30 -3.53
C PHE A 67 -4.37 -1.70 -3.33
N GLU A 68 -4.58 -0.43 -3.70
CA GLU A 68 -5.93 0.16 -3.64
C GLU A 68 -6.91 -0.57 -4.56
N ILE A 69 -6.50 -0.94 -5.77
CA ILE A 69 -7.35 -1.71 -6.71
C ILE A 69 -7.56 -3.13 -6.18
N LEU A 70 -6.53 -3.78 -5.65
CA LEU A 70 -6.65 -5.10 -5.06
C LEU A 70 -7.63 -5.10 -3.89
N HIS A 71 -7.55 -4.10 -3.02
CA HIS A 71 -8.46 -3.97 -1.89
C HIS A 71 -9.92 -3.75 -2.34
N ARG A 72 -10.16 -2.92 -3.36
CA ARG A 72 -11.49 -2.74 -3.95
C ARG A 72 -12.07 -4.03 -4.54
N LYS A 73 -11.22 -4.94 -4.99
CA LYS A 73 -11.61 -6.27 -5.49
C LYS A 73 -11.85 -7.29 -4.38
N GLY A 74 -11.72 -6.90 -3.11
CA GLY A 74 -11.96 -7.76 -1.96
C GLY A 74 -10.72 -8.52 -1.44
N TYR A 75 -9.53 -8.25 -1.98
CA TYR A 75 -8.28 -8.81 -1.46
C TYR A 75 -7.81 -8.05 -0.22
N GLY A 76 -7.07 -8.74 0.63
CA GLY A 76 -6.45 -8.16 1.82
C GLY A 76 -5.28 -8.98 2.33
N THR A 77 -4.54 -8.39 3.26
CA THR A 77 -3.39 -9.04 3.92
C THR A 77 -3.74 -9.53 5.32
N LEU A 78 -4.79 -8.99 5.92
CA LEU A 78 -5.30 -9.41 7.22
C LEU A 78 -6.83 -9.55 7.19
N LYS A 79 -7.34 -10.69 7.66
CA LYS A 79 -8.79 -10.88 7.88
C LYS A 79 -9.12 -10.60 9.34
N TYR A 80 -10.03 -9.66 9.58
CA TYR A 80 -10.48 -9.29 10.90
C TYR A 80 -12.01 -9.12 10.94
N ARG A 81 -12.70 -9.82 11.85
CA ARG A 81 -14.16 -9.80 11.98
C ARG A 81 -14.90 -10.01 10.65
N GLY A 82 -14.43 -10.99 9.86
CA GLY A 82 -15.01 -11.32 8.56
C GLY A 82 -14.60 -10.44 7.39
N ASN A 83 -13.95 -9.29 7.64
CA ASN A 83 -13.51 -8.36 6.61
C ASN A 83 -12.02 -8.50 6.31
N TRP A 84 -11.67 -8.36 5.02
CA TRP A 84 -10.27 -8.27 4.60
C TRP A 84 -9.79 -6.83 4.63
N ASN A 85 -8.73 -6.58 5.40
CA ASN A 85 -8.00 -5.33 5.43
C ASN A 85 -6.69 -5.47 4.64
N MET A 86 -6.27 -4.40 3.97
CA MET A 86 -5.05 -4.33 3.19
C MET A 86 -4.00 -3.50 3.93
N LEU A 87 -3.46 -4.05 5.02
CA LEU A 87 -2.55 -3.32 5.90
C LEU A 87 -1.11 -3.33 5.38
N ASP A 88 -0.68 -4.44 4.77
CA ASP A 88 0.62 -4.55 4.12
C ASP A 88 0.51 -4.05 2.69
N GLN A 89 1.28 -3.02 2.36
CA GLN A 89 1.24 -2.37 1.06
C GLN A 89 2.65 -2.06 0.56
N LEU A 90 2.79 -1.92 -0.77
CA LEU A 90 3.96 -1.35 -1.41
C LEU A 90 3.52 -0.14 -2.22
N LEU A 91 4.06 1.01 -1.87
CA LEU A 91 3.82 2.29 -2.53
C LEU A 91 5.07 2.66 -3.32
N MET A 92 4.91 3.26 -4.50
CA MET A 92 6.06 3.54 -5.36
C MET A 92 5.97 4.89 -6.06
N THR A 93 7.12 5.49 -6.29
CA THR A 93 7.23 6.74 -7.05
C THR A 93 6.99 6.53 -8.53
N GLU A 94 6.65 7.61 -9.24
CA GLU A 94 6.30 7.60 -10.66
C GLU A 94 7.38 6.94 -11.54
N SER A 95 8.65 7.13 -11.23
CA SER A 95 9.76 6.55 -11.99
C SER A 95 9.75 5.02 -12.02
N LEU A 96 9.14 4.36 -11.02
CA LEU A 96 8.92 2.91 -11.04
C LEU A 96 7.74 2.49 -11.91
N VAL A 97 6.93 3.43 -12.37
CA VAL A 97 5.71 3.15 -13.15
C VAL A 97 5.92 3.45 -14.63
N ASN A 98 6.65 4.52 -14.95
CA ASN A 98 6.75 5.10 -16.28
C ASN A 98 8.14 5.01 -16.93
N ASP A 99 9.10 4.35 -16.28
CA ASP A 99 10.44 4.16 -16.84
C ASP A 99 10.53 2.89 -17.73
N THR A 100 11.47 2.89 -18.64
CA THR A 100 11.79 1.76 -19.53
C THR A 100 12.74 0.74 -18.91
N SER A 101 13.45 1.12 -17.82
CA SER A 101 14.36 0.22 -17.07
C SER A 101 13.59 -0.58 -16.01
N LEU A 102 14.05 -0.60 -14.75
CA LEU A 102 13.32 -1.25 -13.67
C LEU A 102 11.96 -0.58 -13.46
N SER A 103 10.88 -1.27 -13.77
CA SER A 103 9.52 -0.74 -13.69
C SER A 103 8.52 -1.74 -13.14
N PHE A 104 7.44 -1.20 -12.59
CA PHE A 104 6.31 -1.98 -12.09
C PHE A 104 5.59 -2.71 -13.22
N ILE A 105 5.37 -3.99 -13.03
CA ILE A 105 4.58 -4.82 -13.95
C ILE A 105 3.21 -5.10 -13.34
N LYS A 106 3.20 -5.68 -12.13
CA LYS A 106 1.98 -6.18 -11.50
C LYS A 106 2.17 -6.30 -9.99
N ALA A 107 1.11 -6.02 -9.23
CA ALA A 107 1.01 -6.36 -7.81
C ALA A 107 0.10 -7.56 -7.59
N GLY A 108 0.33 -8.27 -6.52
CA GLY A 108 -0.50 -9.39 -6.10
C GLY A 108 -0.30 -9.70 -4.62
N ILE A 109 -1.19 -10.55 -4.10
CA ILE A 109 -1.08 -11.07 -2.74
C ILE A 109 -0.75 -12.54 -2.84
N TYR A 110 0.33 -12.94 -2.20
CA TYR A 110 0.67 -14.34 -2.08
C TYR A 110 -0.29 -14.99 -1.08
N ASN A 111 -1.20 -15.79 -1.58
CA ASN A 111 -2.31 -16.35 -0.79
C ASN A 111 -2.54 -17.83 -1.12
N GLU A 112 -1.52 -18.63 -0.87
CA GLU A 112 -1.57 -20.07 -1.07
C GLU A 112 -2.44 -20.75 0.00
N LYS A 113 -3.11 -21.84 -0.36
CA LYS A 113 -4.05 -22.59 0.51
C LYS A 113 -3.42 -23.01 1.84
N TYR A 114 -2.12 -23.35 1.84
CA TYR A 114 -1.42 -23.77 3.06
C TYR A 114 -1.21 -22.63 4.08
N LEU A 115 -1.41 -21.37 3.67
CA LEU A 115 -1.34 -20.20 4.54
C LEU A 115 -2.68 -19.90 5.22
N ILE A 116 -3.73 -20.62 4.86
CA ILE A 116 -5.10 -20.35 5.31
C ILE A 116 -5.56 -21.51 6.19
N THR A 117 -6.30 -21.22 7.25
CA THR A 117 -6.94 -22.21 8.10
C THR A 117 -8.09 -22.85 7.32
N PRO A 118 -8.08 -24.21 7.12
CA PRO A 118 -8.99 -24.86 6.20
C PRO A 118 -10.40 -25.04 6.76
N ASP A 119 -10.56 -25.04 8.08
CA ASP A 119 -11.82 -25.37 8.77
C ASP A 119 -11.93 -24.73 10.15
N GLY A 120 -13.10 -24.85 10.77
CA GLY A 120 -13.40 -24.40 12.13
C GLY A 120 -13.69 -22.90 12.23
N ASN A 121 -13.66 -22.39 13.47
CA ASN A 121 -14.04 -20.98 13.77
C ASN A 121 -13.16 -19.93 13.07
N TYR A 122 -12.01 -20.31 12.55
CA TYR A 122 -11.04 -19.45 11.87
C TYR A 122 -10.86 -19.86 10.40
N GLU A 123 -11.83 -20.56 9.81
CA GLU A 123 -11.79 -20.90 8.39
C GLU A 123 -11.59 -19.67 7.52
N GLY A 124 -10.66 -19.75 6.59
CA GLY A 124 -10.30 -18.64 5.69
C GLY A 124 -9.44 -17.56 6.32
N TYR A 125 -9.08 -17.66 7.62
CA TYR A 125 -8.09 -16.78 8.25
C TYR A 125 -6.68 -17.32 8.02
N ARG A 126 -5.69 -16.42 8.00
CA ARG A 126 -4.29 -16.85 7.95
C ARG A 126 -3.93 -17.72 9.15
N ARG A 127 -3.17 -18.77 8.87
CA ARG A 127 -2.55 -19.57 9.95
C ARG A 127 -1.59 -18.70 10.73
N LYS A 128 -1.62 -18.85 12.05
CA LYS A 128 -0.63 -18.24 12.94
C LYS A 128 0.69 -19.00 12.87
#